data_d8209769200e24fe8c3be6ce5dee1ef5
#
_entry.id   d8209769200e24fe8c3be6ce5dee1ef5
#
_cell.length_a   1.000
_cell.length_b   1.000
_cell.length_c   1.000
_cell.angle_alpha   90.00
_cell.angle_beta   90.00
_cell.angle_gamma   90.00
#
_symmetry.space_group_name_H-M   'P 1'
#
loop_
_entity.id
_entity.type
_entity.pdbx_description
1 polymer ?
#
loop_
_entity_poly.entity_id
_entity_poly.type
_entity_poly.pdbx_seq_one_letter_code
_entity_poly.pdbx_strand_id
1 'polypeptide(L)'
;MRNIGTIIFSLTLVLIFSCSLFAQTAGDYRTKASGDWSMAQNWERFNGSVWGAIGTPPTGAETITVQSADSIFVNVAVSITGTLVNQGIVEDNDMLTIANGGTYQHDRDAGSVPLVTWEEGSTMLITGVTSTPPNDRDQDYYNLTFNTPDLLSNLNMNLNGNTIGGDIRVINTGYARWYLTSVLATDTAIVTIMGDIIVEDGTFSVQGTSNAQTTFIVHHYGNIDVTGGNFSISRGSQGGGTTTWYIYEGNFSMSNATTQSSTATPGGARFVFTKEGTQTLTLGEGNTLTALPIEVASGTTLDMGSSQLSGNGIFIVNEGATILTSLAGGVADIVSGIAGEVTLQDGSSYGFNGTTAQVTSGSMPTTVTDLIIDNAAGVALSLETTINGVLRLMAGEFDNTVPFTLGPNGSISYEGGSLKIPVSVELQELNLPKSFFVEQNYPNPFNPTTTIKFGLPVASHVTVKIFNILGHEIATLLDARKVAGTHKLSFDATNLSAGIYFYQVQAGDFVEIKRMVLLK
;
A
#
# COMPACT_ATOMS: atom_id res chain seq x y z
N MET A 1 -74.31 -16.19 9.28
CA MET A 1 -74.00 -17.03 8.12
C MET A 1 -73.26 -16.14 7.12
N ARG A 2 -71.99 -16.20 7.11
CA ARG A 2 -71.12 -15.64 6.03
C ARG A 2 -69.88 -16.53 5.95
N ASN A 3 -69.82 -17.30 4.86
CA ASN A 3 -68.67 -18.16 4.51
C ASN A 3 -67.45 -17.31 4.24
N ILE A 4 -66.31 -17.58 4.90
CA ILE A 4 -65.01 -17.10 4.57
C ILE A 4 -64.31 -18.22 3.82
N GLY A 5 -64.18 -18.03 2.50
CA GLY A 5 -63.39 -18.93 1.65
C GLY A 5 -61.89 -18.73 1.88
N THR A 6 -61.24 -19.81 2.27
CA THR A 6 -59.77 -19.88 2.38
C THR A 6 -59.17 -19.95 0.98
N ILE A 7 -58.50 -18.92 0.55
CA ILE A 7 -57.67 -18.91 -0.68
C ILE A 7 -56.30 -19.47 -0.30
N ILE A 8 -55.98 -20.66 -0.76
CA ILE A 8 -54.64 -21.26 -0.68
C ILE A 8 -53.83 -20.69 -1.84
N PHE A 9 -52.89 -19.79 -1.54
CA PHE A 9 -51.85 -19.41 -2.49
C PHE A 9 -50.77 -20.50 -2.50
N SER A 10 -50.74 -21.28 -3.58
CA SER A 10 -49.64 -22.17 -3.90
C SER A 10 -48.47 -21.32 -4.36
N LEU A 11 -47.46 -21.12 -3.49
CA LEU A 11 -46.21 -20.48 -3.83
C LEU A 11 -45.34 -21.52 -4.54
N THR A 12 -45.35 -21.51 -5.86
CA THR A 12 -44.41 -22.29 -6.67
C THR A 12 -43.05 -21.58 -6.58
N LEU A 13 -42.15 -22.12 -5.76
CA LEU A 13 -40.77 -21.70 -5.68
C LEU A 13 -40.09 -22.07 -7.00
N VAL A 14 -40.00 -21.13 -7.92
CA VAL A 14 -39.13 -21.26 -9.10
C VAL A 14 -37.69 -21.06 -8.62
N LEU A 15 -36.97 -22.14 -8.40
CA LEU A 15 -35.53 -22.12 -8.30
C LEU A 15 -34.99 -21.65 -9.67
N ILE A 16 -34.70 -20.38 -9.76
CA ILE A 16 -33.88 -19.86 -10.87
C ILE A 16 -32.43 -20.26 -10.52
N PHE A 17 -32.00 -21.39 -11.07
CA PHE A 17 -30.56 -21.63 -11.20
C PHE A 17 -30.01 -20.51 -12.10
N SER A 18 -29.32 -19.57 -11.52
CA SER A 18 -28.49 -18.62 -12.28
C SER A 18 -27.27 -19.38 -12.81
N CYS A 19 -27.48 -20.24 -13.79
CA CYS A 19 -26.42 -20.62 -14.68
C CYS A 19 -26.05 -19.32 -15.44
N SER A 20 -24.90 -18.75 -15.19
CA SER A 20 -24.36 -17.68 -16.01
C SER A 20 -24.08 -18.26 -17.41
N LEU A 21 -25.13 -18.24 -18.25
CA LEU A 21 -24.99 -18.50 -19.68
C LEU A 21 -24.16 -17.37 -20.25
N PHE A 22 -22.85 -17.58 -20.35
CA PHE A 22 -22.05 -16.76 -21.24
C PHE A 22 -22.72 -16.81 -22.61
N ALA A 23 -23.05 -15.64 -23.17
CA ALA A 23 -23.59 -15.56 -24.50
C ALA A 23 -22.53 -16.11 -25.46
N GLN A 24 -22.81 -17.29 -26.03
CA GLN A 24 -21.92 -17.96 -26.97
C GLN A 24 -21.77 -17.08 -28.21
N THR A 25 -20.53 -16.84 -28.57
CA THR A 25 -20.17 -16.01 -29.73
C THR A 25 -19.72 -16.91 -30.88
N ALA A 26 -20.10 -16.57 -32.09
CA ALA A 26 -19.61 -17.30 -33.25
C ALA A 26 -18.06 -17.31 -33.26
N GLY A 27 -17.49 -18.49 -33.25
CA GLY A 27 -16.05 -18.67 -33.11
C GLY A 27 -15.62 -19.38 -31.83
N ASP A 28 -16.47 -19.42 -30.79
CA ASP A 28 -16.18 -20.11 -29.54
C ASP A 28 -15.98 -21.61 -29.75
N TYR A 29 -15.12 -22.19 -28.95
CA TYR A 29 -14.84 -23.64 -28.92
C TYR A 29 -15.30 -24.26 -27.62
N ARG A 30 -15.67 -25.54 -27.66
CA ARG A 30 -15.81 -26.37 -26.48
C ARG A 30 -15.34 -27.79 -26.76
N THR A 31 -15.03 -28.54 -25.71
CA THR A 31 -14.74 -29.95 -25.84
C THR A 31 -15.97 -30.72 -26.28
N LYS A 32 -15.75 -31.75 -27.06
CA LYS A 32 -16.74 -32.76 -27.46
C LYS A 32 -16.41 -34.12 -26.85
N ALA A 33 -15.15 -34.33 -26.54
CA ALA A 33 -14.64 -35.52 -25.91
C ALA A 33 -13.27 -35.25 -25.25
N SER A 34 -12.93 -36.05 -24.27
CA SER A 34 -11.60 -36.06 -23.66
C SER A 34 -10.51 -36.49 -24.65
N GLY A 35 -9.29 -35.99 -24.47
CA GLY A 35 -8.13 -36.35 -25.26
C GLY A 35 -7.13 -35.22 -25.45
N ASP A 36 -6.26 -35.35 -26.45
CA ASP A 36 -5.21 -34.37 -26.73
C ASP A 36 -5.78 -33.05 -27.31
N TRP A 37 -5.17 -31.93 -26.91
CA TRP A 37 -5.53 -30.60 -27.43
C TRP A 37 -5.41 -30.51 -28.95
N SER A 38 -4.34 -31.11 -29.52
CA SER A 38 -4.05 -31.07 -30.94
C SER A 38 -5.04 -31.83 -31.84
N MET A 39 -5.90 -32.65 -31.25
CA MET A 39 -6.86 -33.47 -31.98
C MET A 39 -8.16 -32.73 -32.24
N ALA A 40 -8.38 -32.28 -33.46
CA ALA A 40 -9.58 -31.54 -33.88
C ALA A 40 -10.91 -32.26 -33.55
N GLN A 41 -10.90 -33.59 -33.53
CA GLN A 41 -12.07 -34.42 -33.21
C GLN A 41 -12.56 -34.27 -31.76
N ASN A 42 -11.70 -33.78 -30.85
CA ASN A 42 -12.04 -33.55 -29.45
C ASN A 42 -12.77 -32.24 -29.25
N TRP A 43 -12.91 -31.42 -30.28
CA TRP A 43 -13.46 -30.10 -30.23
C TRP A 43 -14.67 -29.92 -31.14
N GLU A 44 -15.56 -28.99 -30.80
CA GLU A 44 -16.57 -28.42 -31.67
C GLU A 44 -16.56 -26.89 -31.56
N ARG A 45 -16.99 -26.24 -32.62
CA ARG A 45 -17.00 -24.78 -32.72
C ARG A 45 -18.41 -24.26 -32.92
N PHE A 46 -18.72 -23.15 -32.27
CA PHE A 46 -20.00 -22.48 -32.41
C PHE A 46 -19.99 -21.60 -33.67
N ASN A 47 -20.97 -21.78 -34.56
CA ASN A 47 -21.07 -21.01 -35.80
C ASN A 47 -22.02 -19.81 -35.70
N GLY A 48 -22.50 -19.49 -34.51
CA GLY A 48 -23.51 -18.46 -34.24
C GLY A 48 -24.93 -19.01 -34.10
N SER A 49 -25.14 -20.32 -34.35
CA SER A 49 -26.45 -20.98 -34.21
C SER A 49 -26.34 -22.36 -33.60
N VAL A 50 -25.38 -23.15 -33.99
CA VAL A 50 -25.16 -24.52 -33.52
C VAL A 50 -23.66 -24.84 -33.34
N TRP A 51 -23.40 -25.83 -32.49
CA TRP A 51 -22.07 -26.41 -32.35
C TRP A 51 -21.86 -27.46 -33.46
N GLY A 52 -20.69 -27.43 -34.08
CA GLY A 52 -20.35 -28.32 -35.18
C GLY A 52 -18.92 -28.82 -35.15
N ALA A 53 -18.70 -29.97 -35.79
CA ALA A 53 -17.36 -30.54 -35.93
C ALA A 53 -16.44 -29.58 -36.73
N ILE A 54 -15.16 -29.64 -36.41
CA ILE A 54 -14.11 -28.77 -36.96
C ILE A 54 -12.95 -29.57 -37.52
N GLY A 55 -12.17 -28.94 -38.40
CA GLY A 55 -10.96 -29.52 -38.98
C GLY A 55 -9.64 -29.15 -38.27
N THR A 56 -9.69 -28.16 -37.35
CA THR A 56 -8.52 -27.66 -36.63
C THR A 56 -8.84 -27.43 -35.16
N PRO A 57 -7.93 -27.74 -34.23
CA PRO A 57 -8.09 -27.43 -32.80
C PRO A 57 -8.12 -25.91 -32.57
N PRO A 58 -8.56 -25.46 -31.37
CA PRO A 58 -8.52 -24.03 -31.01
C PRO A 58 -7.07 -23.51 -30.97
N THR A 59 -6.92 -22.23 -31.31
CA THR A 59 -5.60 -21.58 -31.39
C THR A 59 -5.19 -20.87 -30.11
N GLY A 60 -6.14 -20.61 -29.21
CA GLY A 60 -5.92 -19.88 -27.97
C GLY A 60 -6.45 -18.44 -28.00
N ALA A 61 -6.87 -17.94 -29.16
CA ALA A 61 -7.40 -16.57 -29.29
C ALA A 61 -8.92 -16.46 -29.04
N GLU A 62 -9.58 -17.60 -28.92
CA GLU A 62 -11.03 -17.74 -28.82
C GLU A 62 -11.45 -17.93 -27.35
N THR A 63 -12.78 -17.96 -27.09
CA THR A 63 -13.30 -18.55 -25.86
C THR A 63 -13.33 -20.07 -26.03
N ILE A 64 -12.62 -20.78 -25.18
CA ILE A 64 -12.44 -22.22 -25.24
C ILE A 64 -12.95 -22.81 -23.93
N THR A 65 -13.99 -23.65 -23.99
CA THR A 65 -14.55 -24.29 -22.81
C THR A 65 -14.21 -25.78 -22.75
N VAL A 66 -13.51 -26.18 -21.70
CA VAL A 66 -13.36 -27.60 -21.35
C VAL A 66 -14.56 -27.98 -20.46
N GLN A 67 -15.49 -28.77 -21.02
CA GLN A 67 -16.73 -29.11 -20.35
C GLN A 67 -16.50 -30.04 -19.13
N SER A 68 -17.40 -30.01 -18.16
CA SER A 68 -17.27 -30.68 -16.86
C SER A 68 -17.01 -32.19 -16.90
N ALA A 69 -17.43 -32.87 -17.97
CA ALA A 69 -17.20 -34.31 -18.15
C ALA A 69 -15.90 -34.66 -18.86
N ASP A 70 -15.20 -33.66 -19.39
CA ASP A 70 -14.05 -33.85 -20.26
C ASP A 70 -12.71 -33.56 -19.58
N SER A 71 -11.68 -34.22 -20.10
CA SER A 71 -10.27 -33.98 -19.74
C SER A 71 -9.48 -33.73 -21.01
N ILE A 72 -8.77 -32.61 -21.06
CA ILE A 72 -7.91 -32.23 -22.19
C ILE A 72 -6.45 -32.21 -21.74
N PHE A 73 -5.61 -32.97 -22.48
CA PHE A 73 -4.17 -32.94 -22.32
C PHE A 73 -3.54 -31.98 -23.34
N VAL A 74 -2.85 -30.95 -22.85
CA VAL A 74 -2.16 -29.98 -23.70
C VAL A 74 -0.82 -30.57 -24.15
N ASN A 75 -0.82 -31.17 -25.33
CA ASN A 75 0.29 -31.89 -25.92
C ASN A 75 1.05 -31.10 -26.99
N VAL A 76 0.70 -29.87 -27.23
CA VAL A 76 1.34 -28.92 -28.15
C VAL A 76 1.40 -27.55 -27.48
N ALA A 77 2.36 -26.72 -27.86
CA ALA A 77 2.45 -25.37 -27.33
C ALA A 77 1.18 -24.55 -27.69
N VAL A 78 0.50 -24.06 -26.67
CA VAL A 78 -0.72 -23.24 -26.78
C VAL A 78 -0.54 -21.96 -25.99
N SER A 79 -0.83 -20.83 -26.62
CA SER A 79 -0.82 -19.52 -26.00
C SER A 79 -2.25 -18.97 -25.97
N ILE A 80 -2.82 -18.82 -24.78
CA ILE A 80 -4.16 -18.29 -24.59
C ILE A 80 -4.09 -16.76 -24.56
N THR A 81 -4.59 -16.14 -25.60
CA THR A 81 -4.82 -14.68 -25.71
C THR A 81 -6.31 -14.31 -25.59
N GLY A 82 -7.19 -15.32 -25.68
CA GLY A 82 -8.62 -15.24 -25.40
C GLY A 82 -8.95 -15.75 -23.99
N THR A 83 -9.99 -16.59 -23.87
CA THR A 83 -10.40 -17.14 -22.58
C THR A 83 -10.43 -18.67 -22.61
N LEU A 84 -9.73 -19.31 -21.69
CA LEU A 84 -9.83 -20.75 -21.45
C LEU A 84 -10.70 -20.96 -20.20
N VAL A 85 -11.94 -21.44 -20.40
CA VAL A 85 -12.90 -21.76 -19.33
C VAL A 85 -12.75 -23.24 -18.96
N ASN A 86 -12.29 -23.50 -17.75
CA ASN A 86 -12.10 -24.86 -17.26
C ASN A 86 -13.23 -25.28 -16.31
N GLN A 87 -14.21 -26.04 -16.83
CA GLN A 87 -15.24 -26.72 -16.06
C GLN A 87 -14.91 -28.22 -15.87
N GLY A 88 -13.97 -28.74 -16.65
CA GLY A 88 -13.50 -30.11 -16.66
C GLY A 88 -12.10 -30.27 -16.07
N ILE A 89 -11.23 -30.96 -16.80
CA ILE A 89 -9.82 -31.13 -16.42
C ILE A 89 -8.95 -30.63 -17.57
N VAL A 90 -8.00 -29.75 -17.24
CA VAL A 90 -6.92 -29.34 -18.14
C VAL A 90 -5.63 -29.87 -17.54
N GLU A 91 -5.00 -30.81 -18.25
CA GLU A 91 -3.68 -31.33 -17.91
C GLU A 91 -2.64 -30.70 -18.82
N ASP A 92 -1.60 -30.13 -18.23
CA ASP A 92 -0.53 -29.47 -18.95
C ASP A 92 0.82 -30.12 -18.66
N ASN A 93 1.76 -29.97 -19.59
CA ASN A 93 3.14 -30.41 -19.46
C ASN A 93 4.07 -29.31 -19.97
N ASP A 94 4.00 -28.14 -19.33
CA ASP A 94 4.75 -26.92 -19.67
C ASP A 94 4.51 -26.42 -21.11
N MET A 95 3.34 -26.73 -21.67
CA MET A 95 2.96 -26.35 -23.04
C MET A 95 1.91 -25.24 -23.10
N LEU A 96 1.29 -24.91 -21.96
CA LEU A 96 0.23 -23.91 -21.88
C LEU A 96 0.76 -22.61 -21.31
N THR A 97 0.51 -21.53 -22.03
CA THR A 97 0.82 -20.18 -21.58
C THR A 97 -0.46 -19.35 -21.56
N ILE A 98 -0.71 -18.62 -20.47
CA ILE A 98 -1.73 -17.58 -20.46
C ILE A 98 -1.02 -16.28 -20.79
N ALA A 99 -1.24 -15.81 -22.01
CA ALA A 99 -0.52 -14.68 -22.58
C ALA A 99 -1.13 -13.33 -22.18
N ASN A 100 -0.48 -12.27 -22.59
CA ASN A 100 -0.98 -10.90 -22.38
C ASN A 100 -2.43 -10.76 -22.89
N GLY A 101 -3.33 -10.29 -22.02
CA GLY A 101 -4.77 -10.16 -22.27
C GLY A 101 -5.55 -11.48 -22.19
N GLY A 102 -4.87 -12.62 -22.09
CA GLY A 102 -5.50 -13.93 -21.94
C GLY A 102 -6.05 -14.18 -20.54
N THR A 103 -7.11 -14.98 -20.47
CA THR A 103 -7.76 -15.34 -19.21
C THR A 103 -7.84 -16.86 -19.08
N TYR A 104 -7.37 -17.39 -17.96
CA TYR A 104 -7.76 -18.72 -17.53
C TYR A 104 -8.87 -18.58 -16.47
N GLN A 105 -10.02 -19.16 -16.75
CA GLN A 105 -11.18 -19.15 -15.87
C GLN A 105 -11.37 -20.53 -15.23
N HIS A 106 -11.22 -20.61 -13.91
CA HIS A 106 -11.55 -21.78 -13.13
C HIS A 106 -13.04 -21.76 -12.77
N ASP A 107 -13.85 -22.51 -13.51
CA ASP A 107 -15.32 -22.48 -13.44
C ASP A 107 -15.90 -23.82 -12.91
N ARG A 108 -15.40 -24.26 -11.76
CA ARG A 108 -15.83 -25.49 -11.08
C ARG A 108 -15.46 -25.49 -9.60
N ASP A 109 -16.19 -26.27 -8.79
CA ASP A 109 -15.76 -26.56 -7.41
C ASP A 109 -14.65 -27.61 -7.41
N ALA A 110 -13.64 -27.49 -6.56
CA ALA A 110 -12.45 -28.34 -6.52
C ALA A 110 -11.64 -28.39 -7.84
N GLY A 111 -10.98 -29.50 -8.12
CA GLY A 111 -10.10 -29.68 -9.27
C GLY A 111 -8.71 -29.09 -9.06
N SER A 112 -7.97 -28.85 -10.15
CA SER A 112 -6.64 -28.24 -10.12
C SER A 112 -6.55 -27.08 -11.11
N VAL A 113 -5.74 -26.10 -10.78
CA VAL A 113 -5.25 -25.08 -11.71
C VAL A 113 -4.04 -25.69 -12.42
N PRO A 114 -3.97 -25.74 -13.76
CA PRO A 114 -2.79 -26.24 -14.44
C PRO A 114 -1.58 -25.37 -14.10
N LEU A 115 -0.39 -25.99 -14.02
CA LEU A 115 0.86 -25.27 -13.82
C LEU A 115 1.28 -24.67 -15.18
N VAL A 116 1.05 -23.37 -15.34
CA VAL A 116 1.23 -22.67 -16.62
C VAL A 116 2.13 -21.46 -16.46
N THR A 117 2.63 -20.94 -17.57
CA THR A 117 3.28 -19.64 -17.60
C THR A 117 2.21 -18.53 -17.61
N TRP A 118 2.28 -17.64 -16.64
CA TRP A 118 1.43 -16.44 -16.55
C TRP A 118 2.22 -15.23 -17.05
N GLU A 119 1.92 -14.76 -18.27
CA GLU A 119 2.58 -13.56 -18.81
C GLU A 119 2.01 -12.28 -18.22
N GLU A 120 2.75 -11.19 -18.36
CA GLU A 120 2.28 -9.85 -18.02
C GLU A 120 0.94 -9.54 -18.72
N GLY A 121 -0.06 -9.05 -17.97
CA GLY A 121 -1.42 -8.79 -18.47
C GLY A 121 -2.34 -10.00 -18.51
N SER A 122 -1.86 -11.22 -18.18
CA SER A 122 -2.72 -12.41 -18.06
C SER A 122 -3.61 -12.36 -16.81
N THR A 123 -4.70 -13.12 -16.81
CA THR A 123 -5.67 -13.15 -15.70
C THR A 123 -6.02 -14.57 -15.29
N MET A 124 -5.86 -14.86 -13.99
CA MET A 124 -6.53 -15.98 -13.31
C MET A 124 -7.89 -15.50 -12.82
N LEU A 125 -8.97 -16.07 -13.29
CA LEU A 125 -10.35 -15.79 -12.89
C LEU A 125 -10.98 -17.01 -12.22
N ILE A 126 -11.44 -16.87 -10.99
CA ILE A 126 -12.12 -17.92 -10.23
C ILE A 126 -13.62 -17.61 -10.17
N THR A 127 -14.48 -18.52 -10.69
CA THR A 127 -15.93 -18.31 -10.75
C THR A 127 -16.75 -19.46 -10.16
N GLY A 128 -16.47 -20.69 -10.50
CA GLY A 128 -17.31 -21.85 -10.19
C GLY A 128 -17.06 -22.51 -8.83
N VAL A 129 -16.21 -21.92 -7.99
CA VAL A 129 -15.88 -22.49 -6.67
C VAL A 129 -16.96 -22.13 -5.66
N THR A 130 -17.44 -23.14 -4.93
CA THR A 130 -18.47 -22.98 -3.90
C THR A 130 -18.01 -23.40 -2.50
N SER A 131 -17.25 -24.46 -2.36
CA SER A 131 -16.87 -25.01 -1.06
C SER A 131 -15.45 -25.59 -1.00
N THR A 132 -14.90 -25.99 -2.11
CA THR A 132 -13.58 -26.65 -2.19
C THR A 132 -12.67 -25.89 -3.13
N PRO A 133 -11.52 -25.37 -2.65
CA PRO A 133 -10.61 -24.64 -3.51
C PRO A 133 -9.91 -25.58 -4.49
N PRO A 134 -9.49 -25.10 -5.67
CA PRO A 134 -8.68 -25.92 -6.57
C PRO A 134 -7.32 -26.24 -5.95
N ASN A 135 -6.74 -27.39 -6.30
CA ASN A 135 -5.34 -27.68 -6.04
C ASN A 135 -4.44 -26.85 -6.97
N ASP A 136 -3.15 -26.79 -6.63
CA ASP A 136 -2.10 -26.12 -7.44
C ASP A 136 -2.41 -24.65 -7.74
N ARG A 137 -3.12 -23.99 -6.81
CA ARG A 137 -3.52 -22.56 -6.90
C ARG A 137 -2.48 -21.59 -6.34
N ASP A 138 -1.40 -22.10 -5.79
CA ASP A 138 -0.29 -21.36 -5.18
C ASP A 138 0.76 -20.99 -6.24
N GLN A 139 0.35 -20.19 -7.23
CA GLN A 139 1.19 -19.80 -8.36
C GLN A 139 1.42 -18.28 -8.38
N ASP A 140 2.45 -17.84 -9.10
CA ASP A 140 2.71 -16.42 -9.37
C ASP A 140 1.82 -15.96 -10.53
N TYR A 141 0.64 -15.43 -10.19
CA TYR A 141 -0.28 -14.86 -11.19
C TYR A 141 0.15 -13.45 -11.59
N TYR A 142 -0.23 -13.02 -12.82
CA TYR A 142 -0.17 -11.60 -13.09
C TYR A 142 -1.40 -10.92 -12.48
N ASN A 143 -2.61 -11.11 -12.99
CA ASN A 143 -3.83 -10.65 -12.35
C ASN A 143 -4.60 -11.83 -11.71
N LEU A 144 -5.23 -11.57 -10.56
CA LEU A 144 -6.04 -12.53 -9.84
C LEU A 144 -7.44 -11.96 -9.57
N THR A 145 -8.48 -12.61 -10.10
CA THR A 145 -9.86 -12.13 -9.96
C THR A 145 -10.75 -13.19 -9.30
N PHE A 146 -11.51 -12.77 -8.31
CA PHE A 146 -12.52 -13.58 -7.62
C PHE A 146 -13.93 -13.11 -7.99
N ASN A 147 -14.73 -13.99 -8.55
CA ASN A 147 -16.15 -13.79 -8.80
C ASN A 147 -16.92 -15.08 -8.45
N THR A 148 -17.06 -15.33 -7.16
CA THR A 148 -17.66 -16.54 -6.59
C THR A 148 -18.86 -16.20 -5.70
N PRO A 149 -19.96 -15.69 -6.26
CA PRO A 149 -21.12 -15.22 -5.49
C PRO A 149 -21.79 -16.34 -4.66
N ASP A 150 -21.61 -17.58 -5.08
CA ASP A 150 -22.18 -18.77 -4.43
C ASP A 150 -21.22 -19.44 -3.43
N LEU A 151 -20.16 -18.74 -3.01
CA LEU A 151 -19.14 -19.27 -2.09
C LEU A 151 -19.77 -19.55 -0.71
N LEU A 152 -19.72 -20.79 -0.27
CA LEU A 152 -20.32 -21.28 0.99
C LEU A 152 -19.31 -21.37 2.14
N SER A 153 -18.02 -21.45 1.82
CA SER A 153 -16.94 -21.67 2.77
C SER A 153 -15.80 -20.69 2.58
N ASN A 154 -15.13 -20.31 3.66
CA ASN A 154 -13.93 -19.50 3.58
C ASN A 154 -12.78 -20.36 3.03
N LEU A 155 -12.15 -19.90 1.98
CA LEU A 155 -11.13 -20.66 1.24
C LEU A 155 -9.78 -19.92 1.20
N ASN A 156 -8.71 -20.70 1.04
CA ASN A 156 -7.34 -20.22 1.08
C ASN A 156 -6.67 -20.37 -0.29
N MET A 157 -6.05 -19.31 -0.78
CA MET A 157 -5.25 -19.34 -2.03
C MET A 157 -3.86 -19.94 -1.86
N ASN A 158 -3.35 -20.03 -0.62
CA ASN A 158 -2.00 -20.54 -0.30
C ASN A 158 -0.84 -19.73 -0.90
N LEU A 159 -0.99 -18.46 -1.12
CA LEU A 159 -0.01 -17.60 -1.79
C LEU A 159 1.20 -17.25 -0.89
N ASN A 160 1.70 -18.20 -0.12
CA ASN A 160 2.91 -17.98 0.69
C ASN A 160 4.17 -18.06 -0.18
N GLY A 161 4.91 -16.96 -0.27
CA GLY A 161 6.09 -16.84 -1.12
C GLY A 161 5.81 -16.39 -2.54
N ASN A 162 4.53 -16.22 -2.90
CA ASN A 162 4.13 -15.86 -4.26
C ASN A 162 4.06 -14.34 -4.47
N THR A 163 4.17 -13.97 -5.75
CA THR A 163 4.02 -12.61 -6.25
C THR A 163 2.81 -12.52 -7.18
N ILE A 164 1.92 -11.57 -6.94
CA ILE A 164 0.91 -11.14 -7.89
C ILE A 164 1.50 -9.95 -8.63
N GLY A 165 1.79 -10.13 -9.93
CA GLY A 165 2.51 -9.16 -10.75
C GLY A 165 1.66 -7.95 -11.19
N GLY A 166 0.33 -8.10 -11.18
CA GLY A 166 -0.68 -7.07 -11.47
C GLY A 166 -1.72 -6.98 -10.38
N ASP A 167 -3.00 -6.88 -10.77
CA ASP A 167 -4.09 -6.54 -9.87
C ASP A 167 -4.72 -7.76 -9.20
N ILE A 168 -5.23 -7.54 -7.98
CA ILE A 168 -6.20 -8.43 -7.33
C ILE A 168 -7.57 -7.77 -7.39
N ARG A 169 -8.55 -8.45 -7.98
CA ARG A 169 -9.92 -7.96 -8.06
C ARG A 169 -10.90 -8.91 -7.38
N VAL A 170 -11.71 -8.38 -6.48
CA VAL A 170 -12.80 -9.10 -5.83
C VAL A 170 -14.12 -8.50 -6.33
N ILE A 171 -14.76 -9.18 -7.28
CA ILE A 171 -16.04 -8.75 -7.85
C ILE A 171 -17.17 -9.12 -6.90
N ASN A 172 -17.21 -10.38 -6.46
CA ASN A 172 -18.15 -10.87 -5.46
C ASN A 172 -17.65 -12.20 -4.87
N THR A 173 -17.80 -12.38 -3.55
CA THR A 173 -17.52 -13.65 -2.86
C THR A 173 -18.71 -14.15 -2.04
N GLY A 174 -19.91 -13.63 -2.28
CA GLY A 174 -21.11 -14.00 -1.52
C GLY A 174 -20.94 -13.75 -0.01
N TYR A 175 -21.34 -14.75 0.79
CA TYR A 175 -21.26 -14.66 2.25
C TYR A 175 -19.92 -15.14 2.83
N ALA A 176 -19.05 -15.73 2.01
CA ALA A 176 -17.75 -16.24 2.41
C ALA A 176 -16.62 -15.37 1.87
N ARG A 177 -15.40 -15.87 1.92
CA ARG A 177 -14.21 -15.09 1.49
C ARG A 177 -13.08 -15.99 1.03
N TRP A 178 -12.25 -15.43 0.21
CA TRP A 178 -10.93 -15.96 -0.08
C TRP A 178 -9.90 -15.31 0.83
N TYR A 179 -8.99 -16.12 1.38
CA TYR A 179 -7.78 -15.66 2.02
C TYR A 179 -6.63 -15.71 1.02
N LEU A 180 -5.76 -14.73 1.03
CA LEU A 180 -4.54 -14.82 0.23
C LEU A 180 -3.66 -15.97 0.71
N THR A 181 -3.52 -16.13 2.03
CA THR A 181 -2.71 -17.20 2.58
C THR A 181 -3.17 -17.61 3.99
N SER A 182 -2.74 -18.80 4.41
CA SER A 182 -2.72 -19.21 5.80
C SER A 182 -1.59 -20.20 6.00
N VAL A 183 -0.80 -20.04 7.04
CA VAL A 183 0.29 -20.97 7.38
C VAL A 183 0.08 -21.56 8.76
N LEU A 184 0.73 -22.70 9.01
CA LEU A 184 0.68 -23.40 10.29
C LEU A 184 1.64 -22.76 11.31
N ALA A 185 1.22 -22.75 12.46
CA ALA A 185 1.62 -22.39 13.82
C ALA A 185 2.94 -21.66 14.14
N THR A 186 3.95 -21.49 13.37
CA THR A 186 5.19 -20.76 13.73
C THR A 186 5.90 -20.13 12.56
N ASP A 187 5.35 -20.27 11.37
CA ASP A 187 6.01 -19.82 10.13
C ASP A 187 5.66 -18.37 9.79
N THR A 188 6.51 -17.77 8.98
CA THR A 188 6.25 -16.48 8.36
C THR A 188 5.72 -16.71 6.95
N ALA A 189 4.56 -16.13 6.63
CA ALA A 189 4.03 -16.06 5.28
C ALA A 189 4.29 -14.69 4.69
N ILE A 190 4.75 -14.65 3.44
CA ILE A 190 5.02 -13.42 2.70
C ILE A 190 4.24 -13.46 1.39
N VAL A 191 3.52 -12.38 1.09
CA VAL A 191 2.83 -12.21 -0.21
C VAL A 191 3.23 -10.85 -0.77
N THR A 192 3.60 -10.82 -2.05
CA THR A 192 3.91 -9.58 -2.77
C THR A 192 2.82 -9.27 -3.77
N ILE A 193 2.33 -8.02 -3.81
CA ILE A 193 1.30 -7.53 -4.73
C ILE A 193 1.84 -6.27 -5.39
N MET A 194 2.03 -6.33 -6.70
CA MET A 194 2.64 -5.24 -7.46
C MET A 194 1.60 -4.24 -7.99
N GLY A 195 0.40 -4.72 -8.32
CA GLY A 195 -0.70 -3.91 -8.84
C GLY A 195 -1.71 -3.49 -7.78
N ASP A 196 -2.89 -3.08 -8.23
CA ASP A 196 -3.96 -2.56 -7.40
C ASP A 196 -4.79 -3.69 -6.76
N ILE A 197 -5.40 -3.40 -5.62
CA ILE A 197 -6.44 -4.24 -5.03
C ILE A 197 -7.77 -3.52 -5.17
N ILE A 198 -8.71 -4.15 -5.87
CA ILE A 198 -10.03 -3.61 -6.15
C ILE A 198 -11.08 -4.54 -5.53
N VAL A 199 -11.85 -4.03 -4.57
CA VAL A 199 -12.93 -4.78 -3.92
C VAL A 199 -14.26 -4.11 -4.24
N GLU A 200 -15.10 -4.80 -5.03
CA GLU A 200 -16.40 -4.29 -5.48
C GLU A 200 -17.54 -4.80 -4.58
N ASP A 201 -17.48 -6.09 -4.19
CA ASP A 201 -18.45 -6.73 -3.28
C ASP A 201 -17.84 -7.99 -2.64
N GLY A 202 -18.52 -8.53 -1.60
CA GLY A 202 -18.04 -9.69 -0.86
C GLY A 202 -16.97 -9.33 0.18
N THR A 203 -16.03 -10.23 0.42
CA THR A 203 -15.01 -10.05 1.45
C THR A 203 -13.62 -10.38 0.94
N PHE A 204 -12.72 -9.40 1.00
CA PHE A 204 -11.29 -9.60 0.84
C PHE A 204 -10.61 -9.79 2.20
N SER A 205 -9.70 -10.75 2.31
CA SER A 205 -8.92 -10.96 3.52
C SER A 205 -7.52 -11.48 3.22
N VAL A 206 -6.53 -11.04 3.99
CA VAL A 206 -5.15 -11.52 3.83
C VAL A 206 -5.00 -12.89 4.45
N GLN A 207 -5.45 -13.04 5.70
CA GLN A 207 -5.27 -14.30 6.42
C GLN A 207 -6.55 -14.83 7.05
N GLY A 208 -6.62 -16.16 7.17
CA GLY A 208 -7.74 -16.88 7.76
C GLY A 208 -7.42 -17.71 8.99
N THR A 209 -6.16 -17.79 9.40
CA THR A 209 -5.78 -18.64 10.54
C THR A 209 -6.16 -18.01 11.87
N SER A 210 -6.47 -18.86 12.85
CA SER A 210 -6.72 -18.50 14.24
C SER A 210 -5.49 -18.68 15.14
N ASN A 211 -4.33 -19.00 14.57
CA ASN A 211 -3.15 -19.33 15.37
C ASN A 211 -2.39 -18.08 15.83
N ALA A 212 -2.06 -18.03 17.11
CA ALA A 212 -1.45 -16.88 17.78
C ALA A 212 0.03 -16.62 17.47
N GLN A 213 0.71 -17.50 16.74
CA GLN A 213 2.17 -17.46 16.58
C GLN A 213 2.63 -17.25 15.11
N THR A 214 1.70 -17.06 14.21
CA THR A 214 2.00 -16.89 12.77
C THR A 214 2.32 -15.43 12.45
N THR A 215 3.32 -15.20 11.63
CA THR A 215 3.64 -13.86 11.08
C THR A 215 3.23 -13.80 9.61
N PHE A 216 2.48 -12.76 9.25
CA PHE A 216 2.11 -12.47 7.87
C PHE A 216 2.68 -11.13 7.46
N ILE A 217 3.32 -11.09 6.31
CA ILE A 217 3.87 -9.87 5.73
C ILE A 217 3.30 -9.72 4.32
N VAL A 218 2.69 -8.58 4.05
CA VAL A 218 2.24 -8.21 2.70
C VAL A 218 3.08 -7.02 2.23
N HIS A 219 3.73 -7.19 1.09
CA HIS A 219 4.41 -6.12 0.37
C HIS A 219 3.50 -5.67 -0.78
N HIS A 220 2.95 -4.47 -0.69
CA HIS A 220 2.00 -3.96 -1.66
C HIS A 220 2.47 -2.64 -2.27
N TYR A 221 2.44 -2.57 -3.60
CA TYR A 221 2.96 -1.43 -4.36
C TYR A 221 1.86 -0.63 -5.08
N GLY A 222 0.70 -1.21 -5.35
CA GLY A 222 -0.44 -0.56 -5.99
C GLY A 222 -1.38 0.15 -5.01
N ASN A 223 -2.49 0.66 -5.53
CA ASN A 223 -3.56 1.27 -4.74
C ASN A 223 -4.48 0.20 -4.14
N ILE A 224 -5.26 0.60 -3.14
CA ILE A 224 -6.35 -0.19 -2.60
C ILE A 224 -7.64 0.60 -2.75
N ASP A 225 -8.56 0.05 -3.53
CA ASP A 225 -9.84 0.65 -3.88
C ASP A 225 -10.98 -0.27 -3.43
N VAL A 226 -11.69 0.12 -2.38
CA VAL A 226 -12.80 -0.65 -1.82
C VAL A 226 -14.09 0.11 -2.06
N THR A 227 -14.87 -0.32 -3.04
CA THR A 227 -16.12 0.34 -3.45
C THR A 227 -17.39 -0.36 -2.94
N GLY A 228 -17.21 -1.49 -2.28
CA GLY A 228 -18.27 -2.27 -1.66
C GLY A 228 -17.74 -3.41 -0.80
N GLY A 229 -18.62 -4.15 -0.16
CA GLY A 229 -18.28 -5.32 0.62
C GLY A 229 -17.44 -5.06 1.88
N ASN A 230 -16.52 -5.97 2.17
CA ASN A 230 -15.65 -5.93 3.35
C ASN A 230 -14.17 -6.03 2.97
N PHE A 231 -13.36 -5.17 3.55
CA PHE A 231 -11.91 -5.25 3.51
C PHE A 231 -11.36 -5.66 4.87
N SER A 232 -10.51 -6.68 4.93
CA SER A 232 -9.98 -7.23 6.17
C SER A 232 -8.51 -7.59 6.06
N ILE A 233 -7.71 -7.21 7.06
CA ILE A 233 -6.31 -7.65 7.16
C ILE A 233 -6.25 -9.05 7.75
N SER A 234 -6.94 -9.26 8.87
CA SER A 234 -6.94 -10.51 9.60
C SER A 234 -8.33 -10.84 10.13
N ARG A 235 -8.72 -12.09 10.01
CA ARG A 235 -10.01 -12.62 10.51
C ARG A 235 -9.84 -13.80 11.46
N GLY A 236 -8.65 -13.96 12.04
CA GLY A 236 -8.39 -14.98 13.04
C GLY A 236 -9.20 -14.74 14.32
N SER A 237 -9.91 -15.73 14.82
CA SER A 237 -10.76 -15.62 16.00
C SER A 237 -10.00 -15.71 17.34
N GLN A 238 -8.71 -16.00 17.31
CA GLN A 238 -7.89 -16.32 18.49
C GLN A 238 -6.70 -15.36 18.69
N GLY A 239 -6.78 -14.14 18.15
CA GLY A 239 -5.67 -13.19 18.29
C GLY A 239 -4.38 -13.69 17.64
N GLY A 240 -4.53 -14.42 16.55
CA GLY A 240 -3.45 -15.13 15.95
C GLY A 240 -2.47 -14.27 15.22
N GLY A 241 -1.26 -14.30 15.69
CA GLY A 241 -0.11 -13.81 14.98
C GLY A 241 -0.06 -12.30 14.73
N THR A 242 1.01 -11.87 14.13
CA THR A 242 1.16 -10.50 13.63
C THR A 242 0.92 -10.50 12.13
N THR A 243 0.09 -9.57 11.65
CA THR A 243 -0.06 -9.30 10.21
C THR A 243 0.42 -7.89 9.96
N THR A 244 1.48 -7.71 9.20
CA THR A 244 1.97 -6.40 8.79
C THR A 244 1.78 -6.27 7.28
N TRP A 245 0.99 -5.28 6.89
CA TRP A 245 0.76 -4.94 5.51
C TRP A 245 1.43 -3.60 5.19
N TYR A 246 2.50 -3.64 4.43
CA TYR A 246 3.23 -2.46 3.99
C TYR A 246 2.67 -1.97 2.65
N ILE A 247 2.28 -0.70 2.57
CA ILE A 247 1.91 0.00 1.33
C ILE A 247 3.07 0.92 0.96
N TYR A 248 3.80 0.54 -0.11
CA TYR A 248 5.02 1.24 -0.51
C TYR A 248 4.76 2.43 -1.43
N GLU A 249 3.82 2.33 -2.37
CA GLU A 249 3.61 3.36 -3.38
C GLU A 249 2.16 3.86 -3.47
N GLY A 250 1.19 2.97 -3.25
CA GLY A 250 -0.22 3.22 -3.51
C GLY A 250 -0.95 4.03 -2.44
N ASN A 251 -2.18 4.36 -2.75
CA ASN A 251 -3.13 5.06 -1.89
C ASN A 251 -4.21 4.08 -1.41
N PHE A 252 -4.96 4.48 -0.39
CA PHE A 252 -6.13 3.74 0.08
C PHE A 252 -7.40 4.57 -0.10
N SER A 253 -8.39 4.01 -0.78
CA SER A 253 -9.72 4.58 -0.87
C SER A 253 -10.79 3.58 -0.44
N MET A 254 -11.84 4.05 0.25
CA MET A 254 -12.96 3.21 0.64
C MET A 254 -14.28 3.99 0.54
N SER A 255 -15.28 3.39 -0.12
CA SER A 255 -16.63 3.92 -0.21
C SER A 255 -17.66 2.80 -0.17
N ASN A 256 -18.81 3.02 0.48
CA ASN A 256 -19.90 2.02 0.60
C ASN A 256 -19.45 0.64 1.11
N ALA A 257 -18.42 0.59 1.92
CA ALA A 257 -17.77 -0.63 2.37
C ALA A 257 -17.52 -0.62 3.87
N THR A 258 -17.17 -1.78 4.42
CA THR A 258 -16.81 -1.91 5.83
C THR A 258 -15.45 -2.58 5.96
N THR A 259 -14.78 -2.36 7.10
CA THR A 259 -13.64 -3.16 7.50
C THR A 259 -14.02 -4.08 8.64
N GLN A 260 -13.54 -5.30 8.59
CA GLN A 260 -13.72 -6.26 9.66
C GLN A 260 -12.38 -6.93 9.91
N SER A 261 -11.60 -6.41 10.82
CA SER A 261 -10.44 -7.14 11.33
C SER A 261 -10.74 -7.63 12.73
N SER A 262 -10.68 -8.93 12.93
CA SER A 262 -10.67 -9.48 14.27
C SER A 262 -9.22 -9.58 14.73
N THR A 263 -8.77 -8.59 15.47
CA THR A 263 -7.57 -8.70 16.25
C THR A 263 -8.02 -8.93 17.69
N ALA A 264 -7.86 -10.13 18.21
CA ALA A 264 -8.15 -10.39 19.61
C ALA A 264 -7.11 -9.73 20.54
N THR A 265 -6.02 -9.20 19.97
CA THR A 265 -5.00 -8.44 20.69
C THR A 265 -4.73 -7.13 19.98
N PRO A 266 -4.83 -5.97 20.68
CA PRO A 266 -4.32 -4.72 20.16
C PRO A 266 -2.87 -4.87 19.70
N GLY A 267 -2.57 -4.46 18.46
CA GLY A 267 -1.21 -4.52 17.89
C GLY A 267 -0.86 -5.79 17.11
N GLY A 268 -1.77 -6.77 17.02
CA GLY A 268 -1.54 -7.99 16.23
C GLY A 268 -1.63 -7.78 14.70
N ALA A 269 -2.27 -6.74 14.22
CA ALA A 269 -2.30 -6.39 12.80
C ALA A 269 -1.85 -4.94 12.60
N ARG A 270 -1.17 -4.65 11.49
CA ARG A 270 -0.73 -3.31 11.13
C ARG A 270 -0.87 -3.09 9.63
N PHE A 271 -1.40 -1.94 9.29
CA PHE A 271 -1.53 -1.43 7.93
C PHE A 271 -0.65 -0.18 7.83
N VAL A 272 0.52 -0.32 7.23
CA VAL A 272 1.61 0.65 7.34
C VAL A 272 1.76 1.40 6.03
N PHE A 273 1.49 2.70 6.05
CA PHE A 273 1.86 3.62 4.98
C PHE A 273 3.35 3.94 5.10
N THR A 274 4.12 3.69 4.04
CA THR A 274 5.60 3.71 4.14
C THR A 274 6.30 4.38 2.96
N LYS A 275 5.57 5.02 2.06
CA LYS A 275 6.15 5.76 0.94
C LYS A 275 6.94 6.97 1.40
N GLU A 276 8.15 7.15 0.91
CA GLU A 276 8.80 8.46 0.99
C GLU A 276 8.04 9.49 0.13
N GLY A 277 7.36 10.42 0.78
CA GLY A 277 6.47 11.41 0.14
C GLY A 277 5.01 11.22 0.51
N THR A 278 4.09 11.64 -0.36
CA THR A 278 2.66 11.68 -0.03
C THR A 278 1.94 10.42 -0.49
N GLN A 279 1.18 9.84 0.45
CA GLN A 279 0.12 8.86 0.20
C GLN A 279 -1.22 9.47 0.66
N THR A 280 -2.32 9.00 0.10
CA THR A 280 -3.66 9.46 0.51
C THR A 280 -4.46 8.32 1.14
N LEU A 281 -5.25 8.68 2.16
CA LEU A 281 -6.29 7.83 2.70
C LEU A 281 -7.63 8.55 2.54
N THR A 282 -8.51 8.01 1.71
CA THR A 282 -9.81 8.61 1.40
C THR A 282 -10.94 7.70 1.87
N LEU A 283 -11.74 8.21 2.80
CA LEU A 283 -12.95 7.55 3.27
C LEU A 283 -14.17 8.34 2.81
N GLY A 284 -15.06 7.70 2.05
CA GLY A 284 -16.36 8.27 1.69
C GLY A 284 -17.27 8.41 2.92
N GLU A 285 -18.36 9.17 2.78
CA GLU A 285 -19.33 9.32 3.86
C GLU A 285 -19.92 7.99 4.32
N GLY A 286 -20.07 7.82 5.64
CA GLY A 286 -20.66 6.61 6.23
C GLY A 286 -19.74 5.40 6.31
N ASN A 287 -18.51 5.49 5.84
CA ASN A 287 -17.55 4.39 6.00
C ASN A 287 -16.90 4.41 7.39
N THR A 288 -16.80 3.24 7.99
CA THR A 288 -16.15 3.06 9.28
C THR A 288 -14.99 2.08 9.13
N LEU A 289 -13.81 2.48 9.59
CA LEU A 289 -12.68 1.58 9.74
C LEU A 289 -12.80 0.82 11.07
N THR A 290 -13.73 -0.13 11.14
CA THR A 290 -13.87 -0.96 12.33
C THR A 290 -12.66 -1.89 12.44
N ALA A 291 -11.79 -1.64 13.41
CA ALA A 291 -10.63 -2.46 13.75
C ALA A 291 -9.52 -2.55 12.65
N LEU A 292 -9.36 -1.55 11.81
CA LEU A 292 -8.17 -1.45 10.93
C LEU A 292 -7.07 -0.68 11.67
N PRO A 293 -5.96 -1.30 12.07
CA PRO A 293 -4.83 -0.61 12.69
C PRO A 293 -4.00 0.09 11.62
N ILE A 294 -3.97 1.41 11.66
CA ILE A 294 -3.20 2.23 10.71
C ILE A 294 -1.93 2.74 11.39
N GLU A 295 -0.82 2.60 10.71
CA GLU A 295 0.48 3.16 11.10
C GLU A 295 1.05 4.00 9.96
N VAL A 296 1.56 5.20 10.27
CA VAL A 296 2.25 6.06 9.32
C VAL A 296 3.73 6.07 9.68
N ALA A 297 4.55 5.53 8.77
CA ALA A 297 5.98 5.39 8.98
C ALA A 297 6.72 6.74 8.86
N SER A 298 7.89 6.81 9.46
CA SER A 298 8.81 7.96 9.32
C SER A 298 9.11 8.24 7.85
N GLY A 299 9.13 9.51 7.45
CA GLY A 299 9.35 9.94 6.06
C GLY A 299 8.09 9.96 5.19
N THR A 300 6.99 9.36 5.66
CA THR A 300 5.72 9.33 4.94
C THR A 300 4.86 10.54 5.30
N THR A 301 4.27 11.17 4.30
CA THR A 301 3.16 12.11 4.46
C THR A 301 1.85 11.39 4.13
N LEU A 302 0.96 11.23 5.09
CA LEU A 302 -0.38 10.71 4.85
C LEU A 302 -1.39 11.87 4.78
N ASP A 303 -1.93 12.11 3.60
CA ASP A 303 -3.02 13.07 3.41
C ASP A 303 -4.36 12.37 3.68
N MET A 304 -4.98 12.75 4.78
CA MET A 304 -6.27 12.24 5.23
C MET A 304 -7.45 13.01 4.61
N GLY A 305 -7.18 14.17 3.99
CA GLY A 305 -8.24 15.04 3.49
C GLY A 305 -9.33 15.29 4.54
N SER A 306 -10.59 14.98 4.20
CA SER A 306 -11.75 15.02 5.10
C SER A 306 -12.06 13.66 5.76
N SER A 307 -11.16 12.71 5.70
CA SER A 307 -11.39 11.38 6.25
C SER A 307 -11.33 11.37 7.77
N GLN A 308 -12.30 10.68 8.39
CA GLN A 308 -12.39 10.46 9.83
C GLN A 308 -12.24 8.98 10.13
N LEU A 309 -11.44 8.65 11.12
CA LEU A 309 -11.25 7.28 11.58
C LEU A 309 -12.24 6.96 12.70
N SER A 310 -12.81 5.76 12.66
CA SER A 310 -13.75 5.30 13.67
C SER A 310 -13.63 3.81 13.94
N GLY A 311 -14.15 3.36 15.10
CA GLY A 311 -14.15 1.96 15.50
C GLY A 311 -13.00 1.60 16.43
N ASN A 312 -12.74 0.30 16.60
CA ASN A 312 -11.76 -0.23 17.56
C ASN A 312 -10.34 -0.35 17.00
N GLY A 313 -10.04 0.33 15.89
CA GLY A 313 -8.71 0.35 15.27
C GLY A 313 -7.68 1.08 16.13
N ILE A 314 -6.43 0.96 15.73
CA ILE A 314 -5.29 1.68 16.31
C ILE A 314 -4.83 2.70 15.27
N PHE A 315 -4.43 3.89 15.71
CA PHE A 315 -3.83 4.90 14.84
C PHE A 315 -2.49 5.35 15.41
N ILE A 316 -1.42 5.09 14.67
CA ILE A 316 -0.05 5.40 15.06
C ILE A 316 0.56 6.35 14.03
N VAL A 317 1.06 7.48 14.48
CA VAL A 317 1.87 8.41 13.69
C VAL A 317 3.26 8.43 14.29
N ASN A 318 4.23 7.91 13.56
CA ASN A 318 5.60 7.81 14.04
C ASN A 318 6.33 9.16 13.97
N GLU A 319 7.41 9.28 14.75
CA GLU A 319 8.36 10.39 14.62
C GLU A 319 8.82 10.52 13.17
N GLY A 320 8.87 11.75 12.63
CA GLY A 320 9.23 12.02 11.24
C GLY A 320 8.14 11.73 10.20
N ALA A 321 6.97 11.23 10.62
CA ALA A 321 5.79 11.14 9.75
C ALA A 321 5.04 12.47 9.71
N THR A 322 4.28 12.70 8.63
CA THR A 322 3.44 13.88 8.45
C THR A 322 1.98 13.49 8.23
N ILE A 323 1.06 14.16 8.91
CA ILE A 323 -0.39 14.06 8.67
C ILE A 323 -0.90 15.36 8.08
N LEU A 324 -1.61 15.28 6.95
CA LEU A 324 -2.37 16.40 6.39
C LEU A 324 -3.86 16.17 6.60
N THR A 325 -4.61 17.25 6.89
CA THR A 325 -6.07 17.17 7.07
C THR A 325 -6.77 18.45 6.62
N SER A 326 -7.95 18.27 6.02
CA SER A 326 -8.87 19.36 5.69
C SER A 326 -10.02 19.52 6.70
N LEU A 327 -10.07 18.70 7.75
CA LEU A 327 -11.13 18.72 8.77
C LEU A 327 -11.05 19.98 9.64
N ALA A 328 -12.21 20.60 9.93
CA ALA A 328 -12.28 21.85 10.69
C ALA A 328 -11.73 21.73 12.12
N GLY A 329 -12.00 20.63 12.81
CA GLY A 329 -11.46 20.33 14.14
C GLY A 329 -10.04 19.76 14.13
N GLY A 330 -9.38 19.71 12.96
CA GLY A 330 -7.99 19.28 12.81
C GLY A 330 -7.77 17.82 13.20
N VAL A 331 -6.69 17.55 13.93
CA VAL A 331 -6.31 16.19 14.33
C VAL A 331 -7.36 15.51 15.20
N ALA A 332 -8.08 16.25 16.04
CA ALA A 332 -9.14 15.67 16.86
C ALA A 332 -10.26 15.06 16.02
N ASP A 333 -10.63 15.70 14.94
CA ASP A 333 -11.69 15.18 14.06
C ASP A 333 -11.26 13.89 13.35
N ILE A 334 -9.96 13.76 13.01
CA ILE A 334 -9.45 12.51 12.43
C ILE A 334 -9.70 11.33 13.37
N VAL A 335 -9.42 11.50 14.67
CA VAL A 335 -9.37 10.40 15.63
C VAL A 335 -10.58 10.31 16.55
N SER A 336 -11.54 11.25 16.46
CA SER A 336 -12.70 11.36 17.37
C SER A 336 -13.57 10.10 17.46
N GLY A 337 -13.59 9.30 16.41
CA GLY A 337 -14.35 8.05 16.32
C GLY A 337 -13.59 6.81 16.73
N ILE A 338 -12.30 6.91 17.07
CA ILE A 338 -11.47 5.77 17.44
C ILE A 338 -11.71 5.43 18.92
N ALA A 339 -12.14 4.20 19.18
CA ALA A 339 -12.26 3.63 20.53
C ALA A 339 -11.01 2.88 20.97
N GLY A 340 -10.09 2.61 20.05
CA GLY A 340 -8.81 1.95 20.30
C GLY A 340 -7.70 2.93 20.68
N GLU A 341 -6.45 2.46 20.52
CA GLU A 341 -5.27 3.27 20.87
C GLU A 341 -4.96 4.30 19.79
N VAL A 342 -4.70 5.54 20.20
CA VAL A 342 -4.18 6.62 19.35
C VAL A 342 -2.82 7.03 19.88
N THR A 343 -1.78 6.84 19.08
CA THR A 343 -0.41 7.22 19.42
C THR A 343 0.12 8.20 18.38
N LEU A 344 0.22 9.46 18.77
CA LEU A 344 0.83 10.53 17.98
C LEU A 344 2.19 10.84 18.60
N GLN A 345 3.28 10.38 17.98
CA GLN A 345 4.60 10.54 18.59
C GLN A 345 5.10 11.98 18.49
N ASP A 346 5.82 12.42 19.51
CA ASP A 346 6.58 13.66 19.46
C ASP A 346 7.55 13.64 18.28
N GLY A 347 7.73 14.76 17.60
CA GLY A 347 8.54 14.83 16.39
C GLY A 347 7.83 14.38 15.10
N SER A 348 6.55 14.02 15.16
CA SER A 348 5.69 13.97 13.96
C SER A 348 5.36 15.38 13.46
N SER A 349 4.86 15.50 12.23
CA SER A 349 4.52 16.76 11.55
C SER A 349 3.04 16.81 11.19
N TYR A 350 2.46 18.02 11.14
CA TYR A 350 1.04 18.18 10.83
C TYR A 350 0.81 19.33 9.85
N GLY A 351 -0.15 19.12 8.93
CA GLY A 351 -0.55 20.13 7.97
C GLY A 351 -2.06 20.29 7.87
N PHE A 352 -2.48 21.53 7.68
CA PHE A 352 -3.87 21.95 7.65
C PHE A 352 -4.16 22.59 6.30
N ASN A 353 -4.86 21.86 5.42
CA ASN A 353 -5.07 22.21 4.01
C ASN A 353 -6.56 22.31 3.64
N GLY A 354 -7.41 22.62 4.61
CA GLY A 354 -8.84 22.77 4.42
C GLY A 354 -9.25 24.02 3.63
N THR A 355 -10.53 24.09 3.28
CA THR A 355 -11.15 25.27 2.63
C THR A 355 -12.01 26.09 3.56
N THR A 356 -12.26 25.61 4.78
CA THR A 356 -12.93 26.31 5.89
C THR A 356 -11.94 26.55 7.01
N ALA A 357 -12.22 27.50 7.90
CA ALA A 357 -11.35 27.75 9.05
C ALA A 357 -11.12 26.47 9.87
N GLN A 358 -9.87 26.22 10.24
CA GLN A 358 -9.45 25.03 10.98
C GLN A 358 -8.86 25.38 12.33
N VAL A 359 -8.78 24.39 13.19
CA VAL A 359 -7.98 24.43 14.43
C VAL A 359 -6.98 23.29 14.45
N THR A 360 -5.85 23.46 15.13
CA THR A 360 -4.85 22.36 15.24
C THR A 360 -5.32 21.24 16.17
N SER A 361 -6.22 21.54 17.09
CA SER A 361 -6.82 20.68 18.12
C SER A 361 -5.95 20.34 19.33
N GLY A 362 -6.62 19.91 20.41
CA GLY A 362 -5.95 19.45 21.63
C GLY A 362 -5.39 18.02 21.55
N SER A 363 -5.61 17.32 20.45
CA SER A 363 -5.09 15.95 20.25
C SER A 363 -3.71 15.93 19.57
N MET A 364 -3.29 17.06 18.98
CA MET A 364 -1.95 17.17 18.40
C MET A 364 -0.88 17.14 19.51
N PRO A 365 0.27 16.50 19.31
CA PRO A 365 1.39 16.60 20.25
C PRO A 365 1.82 18.04 20.50
N THR A 366 2.29 18.33 21.71
CA THR A 366 2.83 19.66 22.05
C THR A 366 4.24 19.91 21.50
N THR A 367 4.87 18.87 20.95
CA THR A 367 6.17 18.97 20.28
C THR A 367 6.07 18.34 18.89
N VAL A 368 6.26 19.14 17.86
CA VAL A 368 6.18 18.70 16.46
C VAL A 368 7.47 19.06 15.72
N THR A 369 7.74 18.33 14.65
CA THR A 369 8.85 18.70 13.74
C THR A 369 8.39 19.85 12.86
N ASP A 370 7.46 19.63 11.93
CA ASP A 370 6.95 20.69 11.06
C ASP A 370 5.47 20.96 11.34
N LEU A 371 5.08 22.23 11.17
CA LEU A 371 3.68 22.64 11.16
C LEU A 371 3.39 23.39 9.86
N ILE A 372 2.44 22.89 9.06
CA ILE A 372 2.15 23.38 7.72
C ILE A 372 0.76 24.01 7.71
N ILE A 373 0.67 25.29 7.38
CA ILE A 373 -0.56 26.07 7.28
C ILE A 373 -0.79 26.40 5.81
N ASP A 374 -1.69 25.65 5.19
CA ASP A 374 -2.08 25.81 3.78
C ASP A 374 -3.60 25.94 3.66
N ASN A 375 -4.17 26.89 4.39
CA ASN A 375 -5.60 27.12 4.44
C ASN A 375 -5.94 28.60 4.35
N ALA A 376 -6.47 29.02 3.20
CA ALA A 376 -6.84 30.43 2.96
C ALA A 376 -7.89 30.98 3.93
N ALA A 377 -8.71 30.11 4.56
CA ALA A 377 -9.68 30.49 5.56
C ALA A 377 -9.09 30.64 6.98
N GLY A 378 -7.81 30.31 7.14
CA GLY A 378 -7.05 30.42 8.39
C GLY A 378 -7.06 29.17 9.26
N VAL A 379 -6.05 29.08 10.12
CA VAL A 379 -5.88 28.00 11.11
C VAL A 379 -5.56 28.61 12.48
N ALA A 380 -6.27 28.17 13.53
CA ALA A 380 -5.98 28.60 14.87
C ALA A 380 -5.22 27.54 15.68
N LEU A 381 -4.17 27.95 16.37
CA LEU A 381 -3.43 27.09 17.28
C LEU A 381 -4.26 26.84 18.55
N SER A 382 -4.45 25.57 18.91
CA SER A 382 -5.30 25.18 20.04
C SER A 382 -4.54 24.99 21.35
N LEU A 383 -3.28 24.58 21.28
CA LEU A 383 -2.40 24.35 22.44
C LEU A 383 -1.02 24.98 22.19
N GLU A 384 -0.38 25.40 23.28
CA GLU A 384 1.03 25.79 23.21
C GLU A 384 1.87 24.65 22.62
N THR A 385 2.60 24.97 21.55
CA THR A 385 3.29 23.97 20.75
C THR A 385 4.74 24.37 20.49
N THR A 386 5.67 23.42 20.65
CA THR A 386 7.07 23.58 20.26
C THR A 386 7.27 23.03 18.85
N ILE A 387 7.82 23.84 17.95
CA ILE A 387 8.09 23.47 16.55
C ILE A 387 9.60 23.36 16.39
N ASN A 388 10.11 22.15 16.20
CA ASN A 388 11.55 21.87 16.11
C ASN A 388 12.12 22.01 14.68
N GLY A 389 11.27 21.96 13.66
CA GLY A 389 11.62 22.11 12.25
C GLY A 389 11.06 23.41 11.66
N VAL A 390 10.13 23.33 10.73
CA VAL A 390 9.64 24.50 10.00
C VAL A 390 8.14 24.75 10.25
N LEU A 391 7.81 25.95 10.70
CA LEU A 391 6.46 26.50 10.57
C LEU A 391 6.31 27.05 9.14
N ARG A 392 5.59 26.35 8.28
CA ARG A 392 5.32 26.77 6.90
C ARG A 392 4.00 27.50 6.82
N LEU A 393 4.03 28.75 6.42
CA LEU A 393 2.83 29.58 6.21
C LEU A 393 2.60 29.71 4.70
N MET A 394 1.90 28.73 4.11
CA MET A 394 1.68 28.62 2.67
C MET A 394 0.48 29.46 2.23
N ALA A 395 -0.64 29.41 2.98
CA ALA A 395 -1.83 30.20 2.68
C ALA A 395 -2.59 30.57 3.96
N GLY A 396 -3.27 31.72 3.94
CA GLY A 396 -4.14 32.21 5.02
C GLY A 396 -3.41 32.74 6.24
N GLU A 397 -4.18 32.98 7.30
CA GLU A 397 -3.67 33.50 8.57
C GLU A 397 -3.54 32.37 9.59
N PHE A 398 -2.39 32.26 10.23
CA PHE A 398 -2.21 31.40 11.39
C PHE A 398 -2.49 32.20 12.67
N ASP A 399 -3.59 31.88 13.35
CA ASP A 399 -3.95 32.47 14.62
C ASP A 399 -3.11 31.86 15.74
N ASN A 400 -2.05 32.56 16.08
CA ASN A 400 -1.12 32.25 17.15
C ASN A 400 -1.41 33.02 18.44
N THR A 401 -2.69 33.31 18.73
CA THR A 401 -3.12 33.88 20.02
C THR A 401 -2.75 32.94 21.18
N VAL A 402 -2.84 31.62 20.97
CA VAL A 402 -2.12 30.63 21.76
C VAL A 402 -0.66 30.62 21.26
N PRO A 403 0.32 30.81 22.16
CA PRO A 403 1.71 30.93 21.73
C PRO A 403 2.31 29.61 21.23
N PHE A 404 3.29 29.73 20.37
CA PHE A 404 4.18 28.62 20.00
C PHE A 404 5.62 28.99 20.30
N THR A 405 6.46 27.98 20.44
CA THR A 405 7.90 28.11 20.65
C THR A 405 8.64 27.46 19.49
N LEU A 406 9.65 28.14 18.96
CA LEU A 406 10.58 27.51 18.04
C LEU A 406 11.67 26.78 18.82
N GLY A 407 11.83 25.50 18.56
CA GLY A 407 12.93 24.72 19.12
C GLY A 407 14.29 25.15 18.56
N PRO A 408 15.37 24.50 19.00
CA PRO A 408 16.74 24.92 18.63
C PRO A 408 17.04 24.97 17.11
N ASN A 409 16.29 24.18 16.32
CA ASN A 409 16.38 24.17 14.85
C ASN A 409 15.12 24.73 14.19
N GLY A 410 14.20 25.26 14.99
CA GLY A 410 12.92 25.78 14.52
C GLY A 410 13.06 27.03 13.68
N SER A 411 12.26 27.16 12.64
CA SER A 411 12.23 28.31 11.75
C SER A 411 10.82 28.57 11.21
N ILE A 412 10.60 29.77 10.66
CA ILE A 412 9.35 30.12 10.00
C ILE A 412 9.62 30.38 8.52
N SER A 413 8.84 29.76 7.64
CA SER A 413 8.82 29.99 6.20
C SER A 413 7.52 30.69 5.81
N TYR A 414 7.61 31.88 5.23
CA TYR A 414 6.48 32.63 4.70
C TYR A 414 6.39 32.40 3.18
N GLU A 415 5.39 31.62 2.75
CA GLU A 415 5.20 31.21 1.34
C GLU A 415 3.90 31.81 0.73
N GLY A 416 3.20 32.68 1.50
CA GLY A 416 1.94 33.30 1.11
C GLY A 416 0.97 33.50 2.28
N GLY A 417 1.15 32.75 3.35
CA GLY A 417 0.41 32.91 4.61
C GLY A 417 1.05 33.94 5.56
N SER A 418 0.37 34.19 6.68
CA SER A 418 0.79 35.18 7.68
C SER A 418 0.54 34.68 9.10
N LEU A 419 1.20 35.31 10.07
CA LEU A 419 0.87 35.18 11.48
C LEU A 419 -0.15 36.29 11.87
N LYS A 420 -1.14 35.96 12.68
CA LYS A 420 -2.08 36.91 13.24
C LYS A 420 -1.40 37.86 14.24
N ILE A 421 -0.61 37.32 15.14
CA ILE A 421 0.24 38.09 16.03
C ILE A 421 1.66 38.03 15.48
N PRO A 422 2.18 39.15 14.94
CA PRO A 422 3.57 39.17 14.55
C PRO A 422 4.40 38.78 15.77
N VAL A 423 5.12 37.67 15.70
CA VAL A 423 6.16 37.40 16.65
C VAL A 423 7.12 38.55 16.43
N SER A 424 7.25 39.48 17.39
CA SER A 424 8.49 40.18 17.52
C SER A 424 9.51 39.11 17.86
N VAL A 425 10.04 38.49 16.84
CA VAL A 425 11.31 37.83 16.94
C VAL A 425 12.20 39.01 17.39
N GLU A 426 12.51 39.12 18.68
CA GLU A 426 13.88 39.34 19.00
C GLU A 426 14.57 38.23 18.18
N LEU A 427 14.99 38.63 17.01
CA LEU A 427 15.97 37.88 16.25
C LEU A 427 17.11 37.70 17.26
N GLN A 428 17.06 36.65 18.13
CA GLN A 428 18.25 35.90 18.23
C GLN A 428 18.54 35.66 16.76
N GLU A 429 19.43 36.50 16.22
CA GLU A 429 19.97 36.26 14.92
C GLU A 429 20.27 34.78 14.92
N LEU A 430 19.31 33.99 14.38
CA LEU A 430 19.60 32.64 13.95
C LEU A 430 20.80 32.95 13.06
N ASN A 431 21.98 32.64 13.56
CA ASN A 431 23.23 32.82 12.85
C ASN A 431 23.18 31.90 11.62
N LEU A 432 22.13 32.10 10.82
CA LEU A 432 22.03 31.45 9.52
C LEU A 432 23.13 32.04 8.70
N PRO A 433 23.97 31.20 8.15
CA PRO A 433 25.06 31.65 7.27
C PRO A 433 24.44 32.49 6.15
N LYS A 434 24.88 33.76 6.01
CA LYS A 434 24.46 34.64 4.91
C LYS A 434 24.93 34.13 3.55
N SER A 435 25.90 33.23 3.56
CA SER A 435 26.47 32.56 2.38
C SER A 435 26.94 31.18 2.76
N PHE A 436 27.02 30.29 1.77
CA PHE A 436 27.68 29.01 1.96
C PHE A 436 29.14 29.23 2.41
N PHE A 437 29.55 28.47 3.43
CA PHE A 437 30.95 28.46 3.87
C PHE A 437 31.35 27.08 4.35
N VAL A 438 32.65 26.79 4.26
CA VAL A 438 33.29 25.63 4.86
C VAL A 438 34.45 26.12 5.71
N GLU A 439 34.44 25.85 7.01
CA GLU A 439 35.55 26.19 7.90
C GLU A 439 36.69 25.17 7.76
N GLN A 440 37.88 25.57 8.13
CA GLN A 440 39.01 24.65 8.27
C GLN A 440 38.65 23.62 9.36
N ASN A 441 38.90 22.33 9.08
CA ASN A 441 38.67 21.30 10.08
C ASN A 441 39.46 21.58 11.36
N TYR A 442 38.87 21.33 12.49
CA TYR A 442 39.51 21.54 13.79
C TYR A 442 39.36 20.31 14.69
N PRO A 443 40.49 19.87 15.31
CA PRO A 443 41.88 20.34 15.14
C PRO A 443 42.42 20.06 13.73
N ASN A 444 43.43 20.84 13.30
CA ASN A 444 44.22 20.59 12.11
C ASN A 444 45.66 21.19 12.30
N PRO A 445 46.73 20.38 12.40
CA PRO A 445 46.72 18.90 12.27
C PRO A 445 45.91 18.18 13.36
N PHE A 446 45.43 16.95 13.07
CA PHE A 446 44.59 16.16 13.95
C PHE A 446 45.12 14.73 14.18
N ASN A 447 44.67 14.09 15.29
CA ASN A 447 45.03 12.72 15.67
C ASN A 447 43.97 12.12 16.59
N PRO A 448 43.30 11.01 16.25
CA PRO A 448 42.93 10.62 14.88
C PRO A 448 41.64 11.30 14.41
N THR A 449 40.98 12.11 15.26
CA THR A 449 39.67 12.70 15.00
C THR A 449 39.73 14.19 14.73
N THR A 450 38.86 14.68 13.86
CA THR A 450 38.66 16.09 13.59
C THR A 450 37.19 16.41 13.27
N THR A 451 36.81 17.67 13.39
CA THR A 451 35.46 18.14 13.06
C THR A 451 35.53 19.06 11.82
N ILE A 452 34.69 18.75 10.84
CA ILE A 452 34.42 19.57 9.67
C ILE A 452 33.15 20.37 9.96
N LYS A 453 33.22 21.70 9.79
CA LYS A 453 32.08 22.61 10.01
C LYS A 453 31.80 23.37 8.72
N PHE A 454 30.52 23.42 8.34
CA PHE A 454 30.04 24.15 7.18
C PHE A 454 28.70 24.83 7.44
N GLY A 455 28.40 25.84 6.67
CA GLY A 455 27.15 26.61 6.80
C GLY A 455 26.39 26.64 5.48
N LEU A 456 25.09 26.47 5.59
CA LEU A 456 24.11 26.49 4.49
C LEU A 456 23.19 27.70 4.63
N PRO A 457 23.15 28.62 3.67
CA PRO A 457 22.17 29.71 3.69
C PRO A 457 20.74 29.26 3.39
N VAL A 458 20.59 28.15 2.67
CA VAL A 458 19.31 27.52 2.29
C VAL A 458 19.42 26.00 2.40
N ALA A 459 18.30 25.32 2.61
CA ALA A 459 18.26 23.87 2.64
C ALA A 459 18.74 23.28 1.29
N SER A 460 19.72 22.39 1.36
CA SER A 460 20.38 21.84 0.17
C SER A 460 20.73 20.37 0.36
N HIS A 461 20.80 19.63 -0.74
CA HIS A 461 21.45 18.32 -0.72
C HIS A 461 22.95 18.52 -0.56
N VAL A 462 23.55 17.88 0.45
CA VAL A 462 24.96 18.08 0.81
C VAL A 462 25.69 16.76 0.71
N THR A 463 26.83 16.76 -0.02
CA THR A 463 27.79 15.68 0.03
C THR A 463 29.09 16.15 0.68
N VAL A 464 29.65 15.34 1.58
CA VAL A 464 30.97 15.56 2.17
C VAL A 464 31.83 14.34 1.94
N LYS A 465 32.90 14.53 1.15
CA LYS A 465 33.78 13.44 0.72
C LYS A 465 35.23 13.70 1.12
N ILE A 466 35.95 12.63 1.42
CA ILE A 466 37.36 12.66 1.78
C ILE A 466 38.21 12.08 0.65
N PHE A 467 39.30 12.73 0.33
CA PHE A 467 40.23 12.32 -0.73
C PHE A 467 41.68 12.24 -0.23
N ASN A 468 42.47 11.36 -0.82
CA ASN A 468 43.91 11.32 -0.63
C ASN A 468 44.62 12.35 -1.55
N ILE A 469 45.95 12.44 -1.45
CA ILE A 469 46.76 13.34 -2.27
C ILE A 469 46.73 13.05 -3.78
N LEU A 470 46.29 11.87 -4.18
CA LEU A 470 46.12 11.45 -5.56
C LEU A 470 44.72 11.76 -6.12
N GLY A 471 43.84 12.32 -5.29
CA GLY A 471 42.44 12.62 -5.66
C GLY A 471 41.52 11.42 -5.62
N HIS A 472 41.97 10.28 -5.07
CA HIS A 472 41.05 9.12 -4.88
C HIS A 472 40.17 9.36 -3.67
N GLU A 473 38.87 9.14 -3.85
CA GLU A 473 37.91 9.18 -2.76
C GLU A 473 38.18 8.04 -1.76
N ILE A 474 38.26 8.37 -0.47
CA ILE A 474 38.53 7.43 0.63
C ILE A 474 37.23 7.15 1.43
N ALA A 475 36.42 8.18 1.61
CA ALA A 475 35.17 8.07 2.37
C ALA A 475 34.16 9.13 1.94
N THR A 476 32.89 8.78 2.01
CA THR A 476 31.78 9.74 1.99
C THR A 476 31.25 9.84 3.42
N LEU A 477 31.35 11.02 4.03
CA LEU A 477 30.92 11.29 5.42
C LEU A 477 29.46 11.70 5.50
N LEU A 478 28.95 12.30 4.43
CA LEU A 478 27.57 12.77 4.33
C LEU A 478 27.14 12.72 2.86
N ASP A 479 25.92 12.24 2.63
CA ASP A 479 25.22 12.34 1.36
C ASP A 479 23.72 12.40 1.68
N ALA A 480 23.23 13.62 2.01
CA ALA A 480 21.86 13.82 2.46
C ALA A 480 21.40 15.26 2.30
N ARG A 481 20.07 15.47 2.26
CA ARG A 481 19.50 16.81 2.35
C ARG A 481 19.68 17.37 3.77
N LYS A 482 20.19 18.61 3.88
CA LYS A 482 20.35 19.35 5.13
C LYS A 482 19.61 20.66 5.07
N VAL A 483 19.04 21.07 6.20
CA VAL A 483 18.35 22.36 6.36
C VAL A 483 19.35 23.51 6.37
N ALA A 484 18.89 24.75 6.16
CA ALA A 484 19.71 25.95 6.37
C ALA A 484 20.27 25.97 7.81
N GLY A 485 21.50 26.41 7.98
CA GLY A 485 22.15 26.44 9.29
C GLY A 485 23.62 26.03 9.25
N THR A 486 24.21 25.93 10.44
CA THR A 486 25.60 25.49 10.62
C THR A 486 25.64 24.04 11.02
N HIS A 487 26.36 23.20 10.27
CA HIS A 487 26.49 21.77 10.46
C HIS A 487 27.92 21.40 10.89
N LYS A 488 28.01 20.32 11.69
CA LYS A 488 29.31 19.77 12.14
C LYS A 488 29.30 18.27 11.87
N LEU A 489 30.39 17.76 11.28
CA LEU A 489 30.61 16.33 11.07
C LEU A 489 31.93 15.93 11.73
N SER A 490 31.90 14.86 12.50
CA SER A 490 33.12 14.24 13.06
C SER A 490 33.69 13.27 12.02
N PHE A 491 34.99 13.34 11.81
CA PHE A 491 35.74 12.39 10.99
C PHE A 491 36.81 11.69 11.85
N ASP A 492 36.73 10.35 11.85
CA ASP A 492 37.70 9.48 12.49
C ASP A 492 38.57 8.81 11.43
N ALA A 493 39.87 9.12 11.49
CA ALA A 493 40.90 8.63 10.56
C ALA A 493 41.78 7.55 11.18
N THR A 494 41.32 6.84 12.24
CA THR A 494 42.11 5.81 12.94
C THR A 494 42.74 4.80 12.00
N ASN A 495 42.05 4.43 10.93
CA ASN A 495 42.50 3.43 9.95
C ASN A 495 43.31 4.01 8.78
N LEU A 496 43.63 5.32 8.80
CA LEU A 496 44.36 5.97 7.74
C LEU A 496 45.83 6.20 8.14
N SER A 497 46.69 6.28 7.15
CA SER A 497 48.14 6.63 7.38
C SER A 497 48.29 8.11 7.65
N ALA A 498 49.26 8.48 8.48
CA ALA A 498 49.63 9.89 8.64
C ALA A 498 49.95 10.54 7.27
N GLY A 499 49.45 11.74 7.04
CA GLY A 499 49.63 12.40 5.77
C GLY A 499 48.65 13.54 5.51
N ILE A 500 48.65 14.01 4.26
CA ILE A 500 47.79 15.08 3.77
C ILE A 500 46.55 14.42 3.12
N TYR A 501 45.38 14.94 3.48
CA TYR A 501 44.08 14.59 2.92
C TYR A 501 43.31 15.86 2.55
N PHE A 502 42.29 15.69 1.75
CA PHE A 502 41.38 16.76 1.37
C PHE A 502 39.94 16.33 1.69
N TYR A 503 39.14 17.29 2.09
CA TYR A 503 37.69 17.10 2.14
C TYR A 503 37.00 18.09 1.22
N GLN A 504 35.99 17.60 0.52
CA GLN A 504 35.13 18.38 -0.35
C GLN A 504 33.74 18.44 0.28
N VAL A 505 33.18 19.62 0.37
CA VAL A 505 31.79 19.85 0.72
C VAL A 505 31.11 20.43 -0.51
N GLN A 506 30.08 19.76 -0.99
CA GLN A 506 29.25 20.22 -2.10
C GLN A 506 27.82 20.41 -1.61
N ALA A 507 27.17 21.53 -1.96
CA ALA A 507 25.79 21.86 -1.66
C ALA A 507 25.15 22.57 -2.85
N GLY A 508 24.37 21.85 -3.66
CA GLY A 508 23.90 22.34 -4.96
C GLY A 508 25.08 22.69 -5.88
N ASP A 509 25.10 23.93 -6.34
CA ASP A 509 26.18 24.45 -7.22
C ASP A 509 27.45 24.87 -6.46
N PHE A 510 27.41 24.91 -5.13
CA PHE A 510 28.56 25.27 -4.31
C PHE A 510 29.47 24.07 -4.06
N VAL A 511 30.78 24.24 -4.31
CA VAL A 511 31.79 23.22 -4.01
C VAL A 511 32.96 23.93 -3.35
N GLU A 512 33.37 23.44 -2.20
CA GLU A 512 34.58 23.90 -1.52
C GLU A 512 35.43 22.73 -1.07
N ILE A 513 36.77 22.85 -1.30
CA ILE A 513 37.75 21.82 -0.96
C ILE A 513 38.78 22.43 0.01
N LYS A 514 39.03 21.70 1.10
CA LYS A 514 40.03 22.09 2.08
C LYS A 514 41.01 20.97 2.38
N ARG A 515 42.24 21.36 2.76
CA ARG A 515 43.32 20.43 3.13
C ARG A 515 43.28 20.15 4.63
N MET A 516 43.50 18.91 5.02
CA MET A 516 43.69 18.49 6.40
C MET A 516 44.97 17.63 6.55
N VAL A 517 45.55 17.64 7.73
CA VAL A 517 46.80 16.95 8.04
C VAL A 517 46.56 15.98 9.20
N LEU A 518 46.69 14.68 8.94
CA LEU A 518 46.63 13.63 9.93
C LEU A 518 48.01 13.36 10.51
N LEU A 519 48.12 13.44 11.80
CA LEU A 519 49.29 12.99 12.58
C LEU A 519 48.99 11.62 13.19
N LYS A 520 50.02 10.83 13.39
CA LYS A 520 49.91 9.59 14.17
C LYS A 520 50.73 9.71 15.44
#